data_e183f8677909c9d35ffb9d6d8de0521e
#
_entry.id   e183f8677909c9d35ffb9d6d8de0521e
#
_cell.length_a   1.000
_cell.length_b   1.000
_cell.length_c   1.000
_cell.angle_alpha   90.00
_cell.angle_beta   90.00
_cell.angle_gamma   90.00
#
_symmetry.space_group_name_H-M   'P 1'
#
loop_
_entity.id
_entity.type
_entity.pdbx_description
1 polymer ?
#
loop_
_entity_poly.entity_id
_entity_poly.type
_entity_poly.pdbx_seq_one_letter_code
_entity_poly.pdbx_strand_id
1 'polypeptide(L)'
;MDSLDTEVLKQAHRWLAAGHTVHLATVVKTWGSAPRQAGAMLAVRKDGRLVGSVSGGCIEDDLIARAQAGELPARPEWATYGVSQEEAARFGLPCGGTLKLVIEPLTAGGWLDRVVEVTTAQRLIGRWLDLGTGESTLTEAKPGQLTEVKEQGCYFVYGPHWRLLIIGANQTAKALAQIATMLEFQVLVCDPREEFTADWNMPDVTLQPGMPDDAVLEIQTDARTAIVAITHDPKLDDMALLEALRSKAFYVGALGSSRNQTKRRERLLTFDLTESDLDRLHGPVGLQIGSRTPAEIAVAIAAELVK
;
A
#
# COMPACT_ATOMS: atom_id res chain seq x y z
N MET A 1 -0.03 -1.09 -3.64
CA MET A 1 -0.11 -0.08 -4.72
C MET A 1 0.07 1.27 -4.06
N ASP A 2 0.90 2.12 -4.63
CA ASP A 2 1.26 3.44 -4.13
C ASP A 2 0.06 4.42 -4.28
N SER A 3 -0.14 5.41 -3.38
CA SER A 3 -1.22 6.41 -3.49
C SER A 3 -1.11 7.18 -4.80
N LEU A 4 0.12 7.40 -5.25
CA LEU A 4 0.40 7.95 -6.57
C LEU A 4 -0.15 7.03 -7.67
N ASP A 5 0.04 5.73 -7.56
CA ASP A 5 -0.45 4.75 -8.54
C ASP A 5 -1.98 4.65 -8.54
N THR A 6 -2.61 4.81 -7.37
CA THR A 6 -4.09 4.91 -7.26
C THR A 6 -4.59 6.15 -8.00
N GLU A 7 -3.93 7.29 -7.84
CA GLU A 7 -4.30 8.52 -8.56
C GLU A 7 -4.05 8.39 -10.07
N VAL A 8 -2.98 7.68 -10.49
CA VAL A 8 -2.73 7.37 -11.91
C VAL A 8 -3.93 6.64 -12.53
N LEU A 9 -4.42 5.58 -11.89
CA LEU A 9 -5.58 4.83 -12.40
C LEU A 9 -6.85 5.67 -12.44
N LYS A 10 -7.14 6.43 -11.38
CA LYS A 10 -8.29 7.33 -11.30
C LYS A 10 -8.21 8.42 -12.37
N GLN A 11 -7.05 9.01 -12.60
CA GLN A 11 -6.89 10.06 -13.58
C GLN A 11 -6.93 9.52 -15.02
N ALA A 12 -6.34 8.35 -15.28
CA ALA A 12 -6.47 7.65 -16.57
C ALA A 12 -7.92 7.36 -16.88
N HIS A 13 -8.68 6.86 -15.91
CA HIS A 13 -10.12 6.62 -16.04
C HIS A 13 -10.90 7.90 -16.40
N ARG A 14 -10.63 9.03 -15.70
CA ARG A 14 -11.26 10.33 -16.02
C ARG A 14 -10.93 10.79 -17.43
N TRP A 15 -9.69 10.62 -17.89
CA TRP A 15 -9.28 11.00 -19.24
C TRP A 15 -9.96 10.16 -20.31
N LEU A 16 -10.08 8.84 -20.10
CA LEU A 16 -10.83 7.96 -21.01
C LEU A 16 -12.31 8.33 -21.08
N ALA A 17 -12.95 8.61 -19.95
CA ALA A 17 -14.34 9.06 -19.90
C ALA A 17 -14.54 10.40 -20.61
N ALA A 18 -13.53 11.27 -20.67
CA ALA A 18 -13.52 12.50 -21.42
C ALA A 18 -13.14 12.33 -22.92
N GLY A 19 -12.99 11.08 -23.40
CA GLY A 19 -12.72 10.77 -24.81
C GLY A 19 -11.25 10.94 -25.23
N HIS A 20 -10.31 11.01 -24.28
CA HIS A 20 -8.90 11.12 -24.62
C HIS A 20 -8.26 9.73 -24.87
N THR A 21 -7.29 9.71 -25.78
CA THR A 21 -6.40 8.56 -25.94
C THR A 21 -5.37 8.55 -24.83
N VAL A 22 -5.27 7.44 -24.09
CA VAL A 22 -4.41 7.27 -22.92
C VAL A 22 -3.61 5.98 -23.04
N HIS A 23 -2.34 6.04 -22.67
CA HIS A 23 -1.50 4.86 -22.48
C HIS A 23 -1.08 4.76 -21.01
N LEU A 24 -0.94 3.54 -20.53
CA LEU A 24 -0.40 3.22 -19.21
C LEU A 24 0.96 2.57 -19.36
N ALA A 25 1.97 3.10 -18.69
CA ALA A 25 3.27 2.49 -18.53
C ALA A 25 3.39 1.97 -17.09
N THR A 26 3.71 0.68 -16.93
CA THR A 26 3.87 0.04 -15.62
C THR A 26 5.27 -0.53 -15.49
N VAL A 27 5.97 -0.20 -14.40
CA VAL A 27 7.26 -0.81 -14.06
C VAL A 27 7.04 -2.28 -13.71
N VAL A 28 7.71 -3.18 -14.41
CA VAL A 28 7.60 -4.62 -14.17
C VAL A 28 8.86 -5.22 -13.58
N LYS A 29 10.01 -4.63 -13.86
CA LYS A 29 11.28 -5.07 -13.28
C LYS A 29 12.31 -3.94 -13.27
N THR A 30 13.12 -3.93 -12.24
CA THR A 30 14.24 -3.00 -12.09
C THR A 30 15.51 -3.77 -11.74
N TRP A 31 16.66 -3.26 -12.19
CA TRP A 31 17.97 -3.75 -11.80
C TRP A 31 18.84 -2.57 -11.41
N GLY A 32 19.63 -2.74 -10.35
CA GLY A 32 20.41 -1.64 -9.77
C GLY A 32 19.56 -0.68 -8.96
N SER A 33 20.05 0.55 -8.76
CA SER A 33 19.33 1.60 -8.03
C SER A 33 18.29 2.23 -8.95
N ALA A 34 17.05 1.82 -8.82
CA ALA A 34 15.93 2.45 -9.53
C ALA A 34 15.12 3.33 -8.57
N PRO A 35 14.73 4.55 -8.99
CA PRO A 35 13.98 5.47 -8.14
C PRO A 35 12.54 5.01 -7.88
N ARG A 36 11.99 4.13 -8.75
CA ARG A 36 10.64 3.57 -8.61
C ARG A 36 10.69 2.04 -8.64
N GLN A 37 9.85 1.41 -7.81
CA GLN A 37 9.77 -0.05 -7.67
C GLN A 37 8.84 -0.67 -8.73
N ALA A 38 8.93 -2.01 -8.89
CA ALA A 38 7.97 -2.75 -9.71
C ALA A 38 6.54 -2.53 -9.21
N GLY A 39 5.62 -2.26 -10.13
CA GLY A 39 4.24 -1.85 -9.86
C GLY A 39 4.00 -0.36 -10.01
N ALA A 40 5.04 0.50 -9.97
CA ALA A 40 4.88 1.93 -10.20
C ALA A 40 4.33 2.22 -11.60
N MET A 41 3.45 3.21 -11.70
CA MET A 41 2.70 3.49 -12.91
C MET A 41 2.81 4.95 -13.35
N LEU A 42 2.64 5.15 -14.66
CA LEU A 42 2.47 6.44 -15.30
C LEU A 42 1.41 6.32 -16.38
N ALA A 43 0.43 7.21 -16.37
CA ALA A 43 -0.49 7.37 -17.49
C ALA A 43 -0.13 8.61 -18.29
N VAL A 44 -0.11 8.48 -19.63
CA VAL A 44 0.18 9.57 -20.56
C VAL A 44 -0.90 9.69 -21.61
N ARG A 45 -1.34 10.92 -21.87
CA ARG A 45 -2.30 11.27 -22.93
C ARG A 45 -1.57 11.57 -24.24
N LYS A 46 -2.28 11.44 -25.36
CA LYS A 46 -1.75 11.77 -26.69
C LYS A 46 -1.21 13.23 -26.81
N ASP A 47 -1.72 14.16 -26.02
CA ASP A 47 -1.26 15.57 -26.02
C ASP A 47 -0.05 15.81 -25.10
N GLY A 48 0.50 14.75 -24.50
CA GLY A 48 1.69 14.81 -23.63
C GLY A 48 1.38 15.08 -22.15
N ARG A 49 0.13 15.25 -21.75
CA ARG A 49 -0.19 15.32 -20.30
C ARG A 49 0.04 13.98 -19.66
N LEU A 50 0.66 13.98 -18.49
CA LEU A 50 0.94 12.76 -17.72
C LEU A 50 0.51 12.89 -16.26
N VAL A 51 0.37 11.73 -15.62
CA VAL A 51 0.22 11.56 -14.17
C VAL A 51 0.98 10.31 -13.74
N GLY A 52 1.62 10.36 -12.58
CA GLY A 52 2.47 9.27 -12.09
C GLY A 52 3.94 9.42 -12.50
N SER A 53 4.73 8.39 -12.18
CA SER A 53 6.14 8.36 -12.48
C SER A 53 6.68 6.93 -12.51
N VAL A 54 7.55 6.63 -13.45
CA VAL A 54 8.26 5.34 -13.60
C VAL A 54 9.76 5.46 -13.32
N SER A 55 10.35 6.66 -13.47
CA SER A 55 11.79 6.86 -13.29
C SER A 55 12.15 8.13 -12.51
N GLY A 56 11.23 9.10 -12.44
CA GLY A 56 11.45 10.40 -11.84
C GLY A 56 12.09 11.45 -12.78
N GLY A 57 11.96 11.29 -14.12
CA GLY A 57 12.46 12.31 -15.05
C GLY A 57 12.51 11.87 -16.51
N CYS A 58 13.68 11.50 -17.01
CA CYS A 58 13.97 11.41 -18.46
C CYS A 58 13.17 10.34 -19.22
N ILE A 59 12.72 9.26 -18.58
CA ILE A 59 11.85 8.26 -19.24
C ILE A 59 10.46 8.86 -19.44
N GLU A 60 10.00 9.68 -18.52
CA GLU A 60 8.76 10.45 -18.61
C GLU A 60 8.79 11.37 -19.85
N ASP A 61 9.91 12.06 -20.09
CA ASP A 61 10.08 12.94 -21.25
C ASP A 61 10.05 12.17 -22.58
N ASP A 62 10.67 10.98 -22.64
CA ASP A 62 10.59 10.08 -23.80
C ASP A 62 9.15 9.62 -24.06
N LEU A 63 8.43 9.21 -23.02
CA LEU A 63 7.03 8.80 -23.14
C LEU A 63 6.12 9.93 -23.61
N ILE A 64 6.36 11.17 -23.14
CA ILE A 64 5.65 12.38 -23.62
C ILE A 64 5.92 12.58 -25.10
N ALA A 65 7.19 12.59 -25.53
CA ALA A 65 7.55 12.80 -26.91
C ALA A 65 6.93 11.75 -27.83
N ARG A 66 7.00 10.48 -27.48
CA ARG A 66 6.38 9.36 -28.21
C ARG A 66 4.86 9.46 -28.25
N ALA A 67 4.20 9.90 -27.16
CA ALA A 67 2.76 10.11 -27.12
C ALA A 67 2.32 11.19 -28.11
N GLN A 68 3.03 12.32 -28.14
CA GLN A 68 2.75 13.44 -29.03
C GLN A 68 3.03 13.11 -30.49
N ALA A 69 4.07 12.31 -30.77
CA ALA A 69 4.38 11.80 -32.10
C ALA A 69 3.44 10.68 -32.58
N GLY A 70 2.62 10.10 -31.68
CA GLY A 70 1.77 8.96 -32.02
C GLY A 70 2.56 7.64 -32.14
N GLU A 71 3.70 7.54 -31.50
CA GLU A 71 4.63 6.39 -31.54
C GLU A 71 4.47 5.43 -30.37
N LEU A 72 3.49 5.67 -29.50
CA LEU A 72 3.16 4.70 -28.45
C LEU A 72 2.42 3.48 -29.06
N PRO A 73 2.62 2.29 -28.48
CA PRO A 73 2.16 1.04 -29.09
C PRO A 73 0.63 0.93 -29.16
N ALA A 74 0.13 0.34 -30.22
CA ALA A 74 -1.30 0.04 -30.40
C ALA A 74 -1.76 -1.21 -29.62
N ARG A 75 -0.82 -1.99 -29.08
CA ARG A 75 -1.03 -3.19 -28.26
C ARG A 75 -0.03 -3.18 -27.10
N PRO A 76 -0.30 -3.90 -26.01
CA PRO A 76 0.67 -4.01 -24.91
C PRO A 76 2.03 -4.54 -25.41
N GLU A 77 3.10 -3.84 -25.05
CA GLU A 77 4.46 -4.27 -25.41
C GLU A 77 5.48 -3.95 -24.31
N TRP A 78 6.59 -4.65 -24.35
CA TRP A 78 7.75 -4.39 -23.51
C TRP A 78 8.52 -3.16 -23.97
N ALA A 79 8.93 -2.33 -23.03
CA ALA A 79 9.93 -1.29 -23.23
C ALA A 79 11.04 -1.45 -22.20
N THR A 80 12.29 -1.35 -22.62
CA THR A 80 13.45 -1.47 -21.74
C THR A 80 14.32 -0.23 -21.90
N TYR A 81 14.72 0.37 -20.78
CA TYR A 81 15.53 1.57 -20.70
C TYR A 81 16.80 1.30 -19.89
N GLY A 82 17.92 1.94 -20.28
CA GLY A 82 19.17 1.84 -19.53
C GLY A 82 19.97 0.56 -19.79
N VAL A 83 19.85 -0.05 -20.97
CA VAL A 83 20.59 -1.29 -21.34
C VAL A 83 22.08 -1.01 -21.53
N SER A 84 22.48 0.19 -21.98
CA SER A 84 23.87 0.64 -22.09
C SER A 84 24.16 1.78 -21.11
N GLN A 85 25.47 2.02 -20.83
CA GLN A 85 25.87 3.16 -20.00
C GLN A 85 25.47 4.52 -20.63
N GLU A 86 25.49 4.63 -21.95
CA GLU A 86 25.08 5.83 -22.68
C GLU A 86 23.57 6.07 -22.54
N GLU A 87 22.75 5.01 -22.68
CA GLU A 87 21.31 5.08 -22.44
C GLU A 87 21.00 5.38 -20.98
N ALA A 88 21.67 4.73 -20.03
CA ALA A 88 21.50 4.99 -18.61
C ALA A 88 21.80 6.45 -18.27
N ALA A 89 22.85 7.03 -18.83
CA ALA A 89 23.18 8.45 -18.69
C ALA A 89 22.12 9.35 -19.33
N ARG A 90 21.65 9.01 -20.55
CA ARG A 90 20.61 9.75 -21.28
C ARG A 90 19.28 9.79 -20.51
N PHE A 91 18.90 8.68 -19.89
CA PHE A 91 17.62 8.53 -19.17
C PHE A 91 17.72 8.79 -17.66
N GLY A 92 18.78 9.45 -17.21
CA GLY A 92 18.91 9.85 -15.79
C GLY A 92 19.01 8.67 -14.83
N LEU A 93 19.56 7.55 -15.28
CA LEU A 93 19.84 6.35 -14.50
C LEU A 93 21.34 6.28 -14.15
N PRO A 94 21.89 7.21 -13.35
CA PRO A 94 23.33 7.42 -13.17
C PRO A 94 24.06 6.21 -12.55
N CYS A 95 23.31 5.31 -11.92
CA CYS A 95 23.86 4.10 -11.29
C CYS A 95 23.88 2.88 -12.22
N GLY A 96 23.66 3.05 -13.55
CA GLY A 96 23.63 1.94 -14.50
C GLY A 96 22.43 1.00 -14.31
N GLY A 97 21.33 1.51 -13.74
CA GLY A 97 20.09 0.74 -13.55
C GLY A 97 19.39 0.48 -14.88
N THR A 98 18.77 -0.68 -15.00
CA THR A 98 17.89 -1.02 -16.12
C THR A 98 16.46 -1.07 -15.63
N LEU A 99 15.55 -0.46 -16.40
CA LEU A 99 14.12 -0.43 -16.12
C LEU A 99 13.37 -1.15 -17.25
N LYS A 100 12.52 -2.11 -16.90
CA LYS A 100 11.62 -2.77 -17.85
C LYS A 100 10.19 -2.37 -17.54
N LEU A 101 9.49 -1.86 -18.58
CA LEU A 101 8.11 -1.43 -18.54
C LEU A 101 7.22 -2.32 -19.40
N VAL A 102 5.93 -2.39 -19.07
CA VAL A 102 4.87 -2.67 -20.04
C VAL A 102 4.21 -1.35 -20.38
N ILE A 103 4.07 -1.05 -21.66
CA ILE A 103 3.32 0.08 -22.19
C ILE A 103 2.09 -0.47 -22.90
N GLU A 104 0.90 -0.03 -22.52
CA GLU A 104 -0.36 -0.49 -23.07
C GLU A 104 -1.34 0.65 -23.36
N PRO A 105 -2.10 0.58 -24.46
CA PRO A 105 -3.22 1.48 -24.69
C PRO A 105 -4.35 1.13 -23.74
N LEU A 106 -4.99 2.15 -23.16
CA LEU A 106 -6.19 1.98 -22.35
C LEU A 106 -7.46 2.22 -23.17
N THR A 107 -8.50 1.45 -22.88
CA THR A 107 -9.83 1.57 -23.52
C THR A 107 -10.91 1.86 -22.49
N ALA A 108 -11.86 2.71 -22.83
CA ALA A 108 -13.03 2.94 -22.00
C ALA A 108 -13.90 1.67 -21.91
N GLY A 109 -14.54 1.43 -20.78
CA GLY A 109 -15.35 0.23 -20.54
C GLY A 109 -14.54 -1.06 -20.38
N GLY A 110 -13.21 -0.94 -20.21
CA GLY A 110 -12.30 -2.07 -20.04
C GLY A 110 -12.08 -2.46 -18.58
N TRP A 111 -10.97 -3.18 -18.35
CA TRP A 111 -10.58 -3.66 -17.03
C TRP A 111 -10.39 -2.54 -15.99
N LEU A 112 -10.04 -1.33 -16.44
CA LEU A 112 -9.69 -0.19 -15.58
C LEU A 112 -10.87 0.26 -14.71
N ASP A 113 -12.09 0.25 -15.24
CA ASP A 113 -13.31 0.68 -14.52
C ASP A 113 -13.46 -0.17 -13.24
N ARG A 114 -13.35 -1.50 -13.40
CA ARG A 114 -13.47 -2.43 -12.27
C ARG A 114 -12.32 -2.32 -11.29
N VAL A 115 -11.09 -2.09 -11.77
CA VAL A 115 -9.92 -1.88 -10.92
C VAL A 115 -10.08 -0.60 -10.08
N VAL A 116 -10.52 0.51 -10.70
CA VAL A 116 -10.77 1.76 -9.97
C VAL A 116 -11.88 1.60 -8.93
N GLU A 117 -12.97 0.92 -9.27
CA GLU A 117 -14.05 0.62 -8.31
C GLU A 117 -13.55 -0.16 -7.09
N VAL A 118 -12.86 -1.28 -7.32
CA VAL A 118 -12.39 -2.18 -6.26
C VAL A 118 -11.32 -1.53 -5.37
N THR A 119 -10.37 -0.81 -5.99
CA THR A 119 -9.30 -0.13 -5.25
C THR A 119 -9.80 1.10 -4.48
N THR A 120 -10.82 1.79 -4.99
CA THR A 120 -11.50 2.87 -4.24
C THR A 120 -12.21 2.31 -3.01
N ALA A 121 -12.73 1.09 -3.07
CA ALA A 121 -13.31 0.38 -1.92
C ALA A 121 -12.24 -0.28 -1.03
N GLN A 122 -10.96 0.09 -1.14
CA GLN A 122 -9.84 -0.44 -0.36
C GLN A 122 -9.71 -1.98 -0.42
N ARG A 123 -10.05 -2.58 -1.57
CA ARG A 123 -9.94 -4.03 -1.78
C ARG A 123 -8.89 -4.36 -2.84
N LEU A 124 -8.38 -5.58 -2.77
CA LEU A 124 -7.42 -6.11 -3.73
C LEU A 124 -8.12 -6.69 -4.95
N ILE A 125 -7.49 -6.50 -6.13
CA ILE A 125 -7.89 -7.13 -7.37
C ILE A 125 -6.65 -7.49 -8.19
N GLY A 126 -6.65 -8.69 -8.78
CA GLY A 126 -5.61 -9.15 -9.69
C GLY A 126 -6.03 -8.94 -11.14
N ARG A 127 -5.05 -8.71 -12.00
CA ARG A 127 -5.21 -8.63 -13.44
C ARG A 127 -4.10 -9.40 -14.13
N TRP A 128 -4.47 -10.40 -14.91
CA TRP A 128 -3.59 -11.00 -15.89
C TRP A 128 -3.67 -10.20 -17.20
N LEU A 129 -2.54 -9.75 -17.72
CA LEU A 129 -2.39 -9.14 -19.04
C LEU A 129 -1.63 -10.12 -19.93
N ASP A 130 -2.27 -10.60 -20.98
CA ASP A 130 -1.64 -11.38 -22.04
C ASP A 130 -1.01 -10.42 -23.06
N LEU A 131 0.30 -10.49 -23.25
CA LEU A 131 1.02 -9.60 -24.18
C LEU A 131 0.88 -10.02 -25.63
N GLY A 132 0.56 -11.28 -25.92
CA GLY A 132 0.33 -11.78 -27.28
C GLY A 132 -1.00 -11.32 -27.84
N THR A 133 -2.04 -11.41 -27.05
CA THR A 133 -3.41 -11.02 -27.46
C THR A 133 -3.74 -9.58 -27.08
N GLY A 134 -3.15 -9.03 -26.03
CA GLY A 134 -3.50 -7.75 -25.41
C GLY A 134 -4.72 -7.83 -24.50
N GLU A 135 -5.25 -9.03 -24.25
CA GLU A 135 -6.41 -9.23 -23.40
C GLU A 135 -6.07 -9.17 -21.91
N SER A 136 -7.04 -8.72 -21.15
CA SER A 136 -6.94 -8.63 -19.69
C SER A 136 -8.01 -9.43 -19.01
N THR A 137 -7.62 -10.30 -18.07
CA THR A 137 -8.53 -11.08 -17.23
C THR A 137 -8.42 -10.61 -15.79
N LEU A 138 -9.54 -10.22 -15.19
CA LEU A 138 -9.59 -9.84 -13.77
C LEU A 138 -9.86 -11.06 -12.88
N THR A 139 -9.20 -11.12 -11.75
CA THR A 139 -9.33 -12.18 -10.75
C THR A 139 -9.35 -11.59 -9.35
N GLU A 140 -9.83 -12.33 -8.37
CA GLU A 140 -9.62 -11.97 -6.98
C GLU A 140 -8.13 -12.09 -6.64
N ALA A 141 -7.59 -11.10 -5.96
CA ALA A 141 -6.23 -11.14 -5.42
C ALA A 141 -6.28 -11.40 -3.92
N LYS A 142 -5.31 -12.17 -3.45
CA LYS A 142 -5.17 -12.47 -2.01
C LYS A 142 -4.20 -11.49 -1.36
N PRO A 143 -4.38 -11.20 -0.06
CA PRO A 143 -3.37 -10.47 0.71
C PRO A 143 -1.98 -11.11 0.55
N GLY A 144 -0.95 -10.29 0.36
CA GLY A 144 0.42 -10.77 0.16
C GLY A 144 0.76 -11.26 -1.25
N GLN A 145 -0.19 -11.34 -2.17
CA GLN A 145 0.08 -11.67 -3.57
C GLN A 145 0.81 -10.52 -4.26
N LEU A 146 1.84 -10.85 -5.03
CA LEU A 146 2.71 -9.88 -5.72
C LEU A 146 2.41 -9.82 -7.21
N THR A 147 2.84 -8.72 -7.83
CA THR A 147 2.97 -8.62 -9.28
C THR A 147 4.00 -9.64 -9.76
N GLU A 148 3.65 -10.42 -10.78
CA GLU A 148 4.50 -11.45 -11.38
C GLU A 148 4.67 -11.17 -12.87
N VAL A 149 5.91 -11.37 -13.36
CA VAL A 149 6.25 -11.29 -14.79
C VAL A 149 6.49 -12.70 -15.29
N LYS A 150 5.77 -13.08 -16.36
CA LYS A 150 5.94 -14.36 -17.05
C LYS A 150 6.30 -14.11 -18.51
N GLU A 151 6.69 -15.15 -19.23
CA GLU A 151 7.09 -15.03 -20.63
C GLU A 151 5.96 -14.51 -21.51
N GLN A 152 4.74 -14.93 -21.27
CA GLN A 152 3.54 -14.63 -22.06
C GLN A 152 2.77 -13.39 -21.56
N GLY A 153 3.11 -12.82 -20.40
CA GLY A 153 2.35 -11.71 -19.85
C GLY A 153 2.73 -11.33 -18.44
N CYS A 154 1.87 -10.49 -17.84
CA CYS A 154 2.06 -10.00 -16.48
C CYS A 154 0.83 -10.21 -15.63
N TYR A 155 1.04 -10.60 -14.40
CA TYR A 155 0.01 -10.56 -13.37
C TYR A 155 0.26 -9.35 -12.48
N PHE A 156 -0.67 -8.41 -12.49
CA PHE A 156 -0.64 -7.21 -11.66
C PHE A 156 -1.58 -7.37 -10.49
N VAL A 157 -1.20 -6.84 -9.33
CA VAL A 157 -2.06 -6.75 -8.14
C VAL A 157 -2.28 -5.28 -7.83
N TYR A 158 -3.55 -4.87 -7.79
CA TYR A 158 -3.97 -3.51 -7.48
C TYR A 158 -4.69 -3.48 -6.14
N GLY A 159 -4.56 -2.37 -5.42
CA GLY A 159 -5.14 -2.15 -4.10
C GLY A 159 -4.07 -2.09 -3.00
N PRO A 160 -4.49 -1.87 -1.75
CA PRO A 160 -3.56 -1.71 -0.64
C PRO A 160 -2.78 -3.00 -0.38
N HIS A 161 -1.45 -2.89 -0.28
CA HIS A 161 -0.60 -4.05 -0.01
C HIS A 161 -0.40 -4.30 1.49
N TRP A 162 -0.49 -3.27 2.32
CA TRP A 162 -0.29 -3.31 3.75
C TRP A 162 -1.58 -2.99 4.48
N ARG A 163 -1.80 -3.63 5.62
CA ARG A 163 -2.94 -3.36 6.49
C ARG A 163 -2.47 -2.91 7.86
N LEU A 164 -3.18 -1.96 8.45
CA LEU A 164 -2.98 -1.52 9.82
C LEU A 164 -4.30 -1.59 10.57
N LEU A 165 -4.38 -2.46 11.58
CA LEU A 165 -5.45 -2.45 12.55
C LEU A 165 -5.03 -1.64 13.77
N ILE A 166 -5.74 -0.56 14.03
CA ILE A 166 -5.56 0.28 15.21
C ILE A 166 -6.66 -0.08 16.22
N ILE A 167 -6.26 -0.50 17.41
CA ILE A 167 -7.17 -0.76 18.52
C ILE A 167 -7.21 0.51 19.38
N GLY A 168 -8.37 1.18 19.35
CA GLY A 168 -8.63 2.48 19.98
C GLY A 168 -8.90 3.58 18.96
N ALA A 169 -9.92 4.41 19.19
CA ALA A 169 -10.37 5.48 18.29
C ALA A 169 -10.10 6.89 18.87
N ASN A 170 -8.98 7.07 19.55
CA ASN A 170 -8.58 8.33 20.18
C ASN A 170 -7.83 9.28 19.21
N GLN A 171 -7.35 10.42 19.70
CA GLN A 171 -6.64 11.42 18.90
C GLN A 171 -5.34 10.87 18.26
N THR A 172 -4.62 10.00 18.96
CA THR A 172 -3.45 9.33 18.41
C THR A 172 -3.83 8.40 17.26
N ALA A 173 -4.94 7.68 17.39
CA ALA A 173 -5.47 6.84 16.34
C ALA A 173 -5.84 7.64 15.09
N LYS A 174 -6.50 8.80 15.25
CA LYS A 174 -6.83 9.70 14.12
C LYS A 174 -5.58 10.17 13.39
N ALA A 175 -4.56 10.62 14.12
CA ALA A 175 -3.29 11.06 13.53
C ALA A 175 -2.53 9.90 12.85
N LEU A 176 -2.47 8.73 13.51
CA LEU A 176 -1.82 7.54 12.94
C LEU A 176 -2.54 7.05 11.69
N ALA A 177 -3.87 7.05 11.70
CA ALA A 177 -4.67 6.65 10.55
C ALA A 177 -4.42 7.56 9.33
N GLN A 178 -4.32 8.88 9.52
CA GLN A 178 -3.97 9.82 8.45
C GLN A 178 -2.60 9.53 7.85
N ILE A 179 -1.58 9.34 8.68
CA ILE A 179 -0.22 9.03 8.23
C ILE A 179 -0.19 7.67 7.53
N ALA A 180 -0.82 6.66 8.12
CA ALA A 180 -0.85 5.31 7.56
C ALA A 180 -1.58 5.24 6.20
N THR A 181 -2.64 6.03 6.01
CA THR A 181 -3.31 6.18 4.71
C THR A 181 -2.36 6.80 3.68
N MET A 182 -1.58 7.83 4.03
CA MET A 182 -0.54 8.39 3.14
C MET A 182 0.58 7.39 2.84
N LEU A 183 0.90 6.48 3.77
CA LEU A 183 1.84 5.37 3.61
C LEU A 183 1.19 4.13 2.96
N GLU A 184 -0.09 4.25 2.53
CA GLU A 184 -0.82 3.27 1.73
C GLU A 184 -1.19 1.98 2.44
N PHE A 185 -1.31 2.07 3.74
CA PHE A 185 -1.98 1.03 4.50
C PHE A 185 -3.50 1.11 4.27
N GLN A 186 -4.12 -0.05 4.08
CA GLN A 186 -5.53 -0.19 4.40
C GLN A 186 -5.67 -0.06 5.91
N VAL A 187 -6.32 1.01 6.36
CA VAL A 187 -6.47 1.30 7.79
C VAL A 187 -7.83 0.85 8.29
N LEU A 188 -7.80 0.03 9.34
CA LEU A 188 -8.97 -0.38 10.10
C LEU A 188 -8.81 0.13 11.53
N VAL A 189 -9.90 0.57 12.14
CA VAL A 189 -9.93 1.04 13.53
C VAL A 189 -11.02 0.30 14.29
N CYS A 190 -10.68 -0.26 15.44
CA CYS A 190 -11.63 -0.92 16.32
C CYS A 190 -11.60 -0.27 17.70
N ASP A 191 -12.75 0.17 18.17
CA ASP A 191 -12.96 0.60 19.56
C ASP A 191 -14.44 0.29 19.93
N PRO A 192 -14.70 -0.56 20.91
CA PRO A 192 -16.07 -0.93 21.29
C PRO A 192 -16.81 0.21 22.02
N ARG A 193 -16.12 1.28 22.40
CA ARG A 193 -16.69 2.39 23.16
C ARG A 193 -17.29 3.41 22.19
N GLU A 194 -18.61 3.58 22.22
CA GLU A 194 -19.35 4.45 21.32
C GLU A 194 -18.90 5.92 21.42
N GLU A 195 -18.52 6.40 22.61
CA GLU A 195 -18.04 7.76 22.82
C GLU A 195 -16.76 8.11 22.04
N PHE A 196 -15.99 7.12 21.56
CA PHE A 196 -14.82 7.33 20.72
C PHE A 196 -15.11 7.14 19.22
N THR A 197 -16.13 6.37 18.87
CA THR A 197 -16.46 6.01 17.50
C THR A 197 -17.59 6.84 16.89
N ALA A 198 -18.48 7.42 17.70
CA ALA A 198 -19.64 8.18 17.22
C ALA A 198 -19.29 9.34 16.26
N ASP A 199 -18.19 10.04 16.55
CA ASP A 199 -17.70 11.17 15.74
C ASP A 199 -16.54 10.79 14.82
N TRP A 200 -16.36 9.49 14.53
CA TRP A 200 -15.32 9.04 13.62
C TRP A 200 -15.70 9.36 12.18
N ASN A 201 -15.04 10.35 11.60
CA ASN A 201 -15.30 10.82 10.24
C ASN A 201 -14.01 10.83 9.41
N MET A 202 -13.61 9.65 8.96
CA MET A 202 -12.45 9.47 8.06
C MET A 202 -12.88 8.52 6.93
N PRO A 203 -13.11 9.04 5.70
CA PRO A 203 -13.70 8.25 4.60
C PRO A 203 -12.82 7.09 4.13
N ASP A 204 -11.48 7.23 4.27
CA ASP A 204 -10.50 6.22 3.84
C ASP A 204 -10.13 5.23 4.96
N VAL A 205 -10.83 5.25 6.09
CA VAL A 205 -10.59 4.40 7.24
C VAL A 205 -11.83 3.60 7.57
N THR A 206 -11.70 2.29 7.64
CA THR A 206 -12.81 1.40 7.97
C THR A 206 -12.92 1.24 9.49
N LEU A 207 -14.10 1.59 10.06
CA LEU A 207 -14.41 1.17 11.42
C LEU A 207 -14.76 -0.31 11.43
N GLN A 208 -14.00 -1.09 12.19
CA GLN A 208 -14.25 -2.50 12.44
C GLN A 208 -15.11 -2.61 13.71
N PRO A 209 -16.36 -3.07 13.60
CA PRO A 209 -17.23 -3.21 14.77
C PRO A 209 -16.78 -4.37 15.66
N GLY A 210 -17.26 -4.40 16.90
CA GLY A 210 -17.07 -5.51 17.83
C GLY A 210 -15.94 -5.29 18.82
N MET A 211 -15.55 -6.38 19.46
CA MET A 211 -14.49 -6.39 20.48
C MET A 211 -13.11 -6.49 19.81
N PRO A 212 -12.05 -6.01 20.47
CA PRO A 212 -10.69 -5.99 19.89
C PRO A 212 -10.13 -7.33 19.46
N ASP A 213 -10.40 -8.41 20.20
CA ASP A 213 -10.02 -9.78 19.88
C ASP A 213 -10.76 -10.29 18.63
N ASP A 214 -12.08 -10.09 18.58
CA ASP A 214 -12.89 -10.44 17.41
C ASP A 214 -12.38 -9.70 16.15
N ALA A 215 -12.09 -8.40 16.27
CA ALA A 215 -11.57 -7.62 15.17
C ALA A 215 -10.24 -8.18 14.62
N VAL A 216 -9.32 -8.64 15.49
CA VAL A 216 -8.06 -9.27 15.07
C VAL A 216 -8.32 -10.57 14.31
N LEU A 217 -9.28 -11.39 14.77
CA LEU A 217 -9.63 -12.67 14.15
C LEU A 217 -10.33 -12.46 12.79
N GLU A 218 -11.29 -11.54 12.73
CA GLU A 218 -12.11 -11.28 11.53
C GLU A 218 -11.30 -10.77 10.34
N ILE A 219 -10.27 -9.94 10.57
CA ILE A 219 -9.46 -9.40 9.48
C ILE A 219 -8.53 -10.45 8.83
N GLN A 220 -8.46 -11.67 9.36
CA GLN A 220 -7.60 -12.74 8.83
C GLN A 220 -6.17 -12.24 8.61
N THR A 221 -5.47 -11.95 9.68
CA THR A 221 -4.11 -11.39 9.68
C THR A 221 -3.13 -12.20 8.83
N ASP A 222 -2.26 -11.51 8.13
CA ASP A 222 -1.20 -12.07 7.31
C ASP A 222 0.15 -11.37 7.56
N ALA A 223 1.20 -11.79 6.86
CA ALA A 223 2.55 -11.21 6.98
C ALA A 223 2.66 -9.74 6.50
N ARG A 224 1.55 -9.09 6.12
CA ARG A 224 1.45 -7.68 5.74
C ARG A 224 0.47 -6.89 6.61
N THR A 225 0.07 -7.49 7.71
CA THR A 225 -0.81 -6.86 8.69
C THR A 225 0.01 -6.37 9.88
N ALA A 226 -0.13 -5.10 10.23
CA ALA A 226 0.33 -4.50 11.47
C ALA A 226 -0.85 -4.31 12.43
N ILE A 227 -0.64 -4.49 13.72
CA ILE A 227 -1.64 -4.29 14.76
C ILE A 227 -1.05 -3.39 15.82
N VAL A 228 -1.77 -2.30 16.17
CA VAL A 228 -1.30 -1.31 17.14
C VAL A 228 -2.39 -1.02 18.18
N ALA A 229 -2.16 -1.41 19.43
CA ALA A 229 -3.08 -1.21 20.55
C ALA A 229 -2.76 0.10 21.29
N ILE A 230 -3.70 1.05 21.26
CA ILE A 230 -3.55 2.41 21.79
C ILE A 230 -4.79 2.93 22.51
N THR A 231 -5.62 2.03 23.07
CA THR A 231 -6.88 2.44 23.78
C THR A 231 -6.62 3.17 25.08
N HIS A 232 -5.47 2.99 25.70
CA HIS A 232 -5.16 3.33 27.10
C HIS A 232 -5.94 2.50 28.13
N ASP A 233 -6.81 1.59 27.71
CA ASP A 233 -7.49 0.62 28.58
C ASP A 233 -6.74 -0.72 28.51
N PRO A 234 -6.09 -1.16 29.60
CA PRO A 234 -5.32 -2.40 29.60
C PRO A 234 -6.16 -3.65 29.22
N LYS A 235 -7.45 -3.66 29.50
CA LYS A 235 -8.31 -4.80 29.18
C LYS A 235 -8.54 -4.91 27.68
N LEU A 236 -8.90 -3.80 27.03
CA LEU A 236 -9.12 -3.77 25.58
C LEU A 236 -7.82 -4.01 24.81
N ASP A 237 -6.71 -3.39 25.24
CA ASP A 237 -5.41 -3.62 24.64
C ASP A 237 -4.99 -5.09 24.75
N ASP A 238 -5.08 -5.67 25.96
CA ASP A 238 -4.64 -7.04 26.23
C ASP A 238 -5.50 -8.08 25.47
N MET A 239 -6.81 -7.85 25.30
CA MET A 239 -7.69 -8.70 24.47
C MET A 239 -7.19 -8.78 23.02
N ALA A 240 -6.93 -7.63 22.40
CA ALA A 240 -6.38 -7.61 21.05
C ALA A 240 -4.99 -8.26 20.97
N LEU A 241 -4.12 -8.01 21.95
CA LEU A 241 -2.74 -8.49 21.95
C LEU A 241 -2.66 -10.01 22.11
N LEU A 242 -3.58 -10.64 22.84
CA LEU A 242 -3.65 -12.12 22.98
C LEU A 242 -3.82 -12.79 21.61
N GLU A 243 -4.69 -12.28 20.77
CA GLU A 243 -4.89 -12.80 19.41
C GLU A 243 -3.81 -12.34 18.43
N ALA A 244 -3.39 -11.06 18.52
CA ALA A 244 -2.40 -10.47 17.63
C ALA A 244 -1.04 -11.16 17.73
N LEU A 245 -0.57 -11.48 18.93
CA LEU A 245 0.74 -12.11 19.15
C LEU A 245 0.78 -13.58 18.67
N ARG A 246 -0.36 -14.27 18.58
CA ARG A 246 -0.51 -15.59 17.98
C ARG A 246 -0.69 -15.56 16.47
N SER A 247 -0.96 -14.39 15.93
CA SER A 247 -1.30 -14.23 14.51
C SER A 247 -0.06 -14.16 13.60
N LYS A 248 -0.28 -14.07 12.29
CA LYS A 248 0.77 -13.88 11.28
C LYS A 248 1.16 -12.42 11.06
N ALA A 249 0.63 -11.47 11.85
CA ALA A 249 0.96 -10.07 11.72
C ALA A 249 2.48 -9.85 11.77
N PHE A 250 3.01 -9.01 10.85
CA PHE A 250 4.46 -8.72 10.83
C PHE A 250 4.87 -7.80 11.98
N TYR A 251 3.92 -7.02 12.51
CA TYR A 251 4.14 -6.04 13.56
C TYR A 251 2.98 -6.07 14.55
N VAL A 252 3.30 -6.12 15.84
CA VAL A 252 2.34 -5.98 16.94
C VAL A 252 2.91 -4.98 17.94
N GLY A 253 2.26 -3.82 18.10
CA GLY A 253 2.73 -2.76 18.97
C GLY A 253 1.70 -2.35 20.02
N ALA A 254 2.17 -1.86 21.16
CA ALA A 254 1.29 -1.39 22.21
C ALA A 254 1.80 -0.10 22.88
N LEU A 255 0.89 0.85 23.03
CA LEU A 255 1.17 2.13 23.70
C LEU A 255 1.35 1.92 25.21
N GLY A 256 2.21 2.72 25.82
CA GLY A 256 2.43 2.77 27.26
C GLY A 256 3.87 3.03 27.62
N SER A 257 4.12 3.40 28.88
CA SER A 257 5.48 3.56 29.39
C SER A 257 6.18 2.20 29.55
N SER A 258 7.50 2.20 29.64
CA SER A 258 8.29 0.97 29.92
C SER A 258 7.78 0.22 31.16
N ARG A 259 7.39 0.95 32.22
CA ARG A 259 6.79 0.34 33.42
C ARG A 259 5.44 -0.34 33.11
N ASN A 260 4.61 0.25 32.26
CA ASN A 260 3.34 -0.35 31.84
C ASN A 260 3.58 -1.58 30.97
N GLN A 261 4.61 -1.58 30.13
CA GLN A 261 4.97 -2.74 29.32
C GLN A 261 5.41 -3.94 30.17
N THR A 262 6.22 -3.73 31.22
CA THR A 262 6.57 -4.80 32.15
C THR A 262 5.33 -5.44 32.75
N LYS A 263 4.41 -4.64 33.29
CA LYS A 263 3.15 -5.14 33.86
C LYS A 263 2.25 -5.82 32.82
N ARG A 264 2.26 -5.34 31.57
CA ARG A 264 1.53 -5.95 30.46
C ARG A 264 2.10 -7.34 30.15
N ARG A 265 3.41 -7.47 30.02
CA ARG A 265 4.05 -8.77 29.81
C ARG A 265 3.69 -9.78 30.92
N GLU A 266 3.75 -9.37 32.18
CA GLU A 266 3.35 -10.20 33.32
C GLU A 266 1.90 -10.68 33.19
N ARG A 267 0.97 -9.78 32.83
CA ARG A 267 -0.44 -10.17 32.64
C ARG A 267 -0.63 -11.12 31.45
N LEU A 268 -0.04 -10.81 30.29
CA LEU A 268 -0.18 -11.62 29.09
C LEU A 268 0.35 -13.04 29.27
N LEU A 269 1.40 -13.24 30.06
CA LEU A 269 1.91 -14.58 30.43
C LEU A 269 0.90 -15.40 31.26
N THR A 270 -0.08 -14.76 31.93
CA THR A 270 -1.11 -15.51 32.65
C THR A 270 -2.20 -16.08 31.72
N PHE A 271 -2.18 -15.76 30.42
CA PHE A 271 -3.14 -16.16 29.39
C PHE A 271 -2.54 -17.08 28.32
N ASP A 272 -1.66 -18.00 28.70
CA ASP A 272 -1.07 -19.02 27.81
C ASP A 272 -0.23 -18.45 26.64
N LEU A 273 0.27 -17.22 26.73
CA LEU A 273 1.32 -16.72 25.86
C LEU A 273 2.69 -17.13 26.39
N THR A 274 3.62 -17.40 25.46
CA THR A 274 5.00 -17.70 25.81
C THR A 274 5.87 -16.44 25.77
N GLU A 275 7.06 -16.50 26.38
CA GLU A 275 8.04 -15.40 26.22
C GLU A 275 8.39 -15.15 24.76
N SER A 276 8.43 -16.20 23.92
CA SER A 276 8.67 -16.08 22.48
C SER A 276 7.57 -15.30 21.77
N ASP A 277 6.30 -15.45 22.19
CA ASP A 277 5.20 -14.65 21.64
C ASP A 277 5.37 -13.19 22.04
N LEU A 278 5.76 -12.93 23.29
CA LEU A 278 5.96 -11.59 23.83
C LEU A 278 7.19 -10.89 23.23
N ASP A 279 8.17 -11.60 22.68
CA ASP A 279 9.32 -10.99 21.99
C ASP A 279 8.91 -10.31 20.68
N ARG A 280 7.71 -10.63 20.16
CA ARG A 280 7.10 -9.95 19.00
C ARG A 280 6.41 -8.64 19.35
N LEU A 281 6.23 -8.36 20.67
CA LEU A 281 5.55 -7.15 21.13
C LEU A 281 6.48 -5.94 21.14
N HIS A 282 6.21 -4.97 20.29
CA HIS A 282 6.83 -3.65 20.32
C HIS A 282 6.18 -2.79 21.40
N GLY A 283 6.86 -2.63 22.50
CA GLY A 283 6.35 -1.87 23.66
C GLY A 283 7.47 -1.22 24.50
N PRO A 284 7.43 0.08 24.65
CA PRO A 284 6.51 1.11 24.11
C PRO A 284 6.53 1.17 22.59
N VAL A 285 5.35 1.25 21.95
CA VAL A 285 5.24 1.36 20.50
C VAL A 285 5.81 2.66 19.96
N GLY A 286 6.50 2.59 18.83
CA GLY A 286 7.08 3.72 18.14
C GLY A 286 8.56 3.97 18.46
N LEU A 287 9.26 4.59 17.51
CA LEU A 287 10.65 4.97 17.69
C LEU A 287 10.81 6.02 18.80
N GLN A 288 11.92 5.95 19.55
CA GLN A 288 12.21 6.90 20.61
C GLN A 288 12.75 8.24 20.03
N ILE A 289 11.85 9.07 19.53
CA ILE A 289 12.15 10.38 18.93
C ILE A 289 11.81 11.56 19.86
N GLY A 290 11.45 11.27 21.12
CA GLY A 290 11.07 12.30 22.09
C GLY A 290 9.62 12.78 21.94
N SER A 291 8.75 12.00 21.28
CA SER A 291 7.32 12.31 21.06
C SER A 291 6.54 12.51 22.36
N ARG A 292 5.66 13.52 22.38
CA ARG A 292 4.84 13.91 23.54
C ARG A 292 3.37 14.10 23.18
N THR A 293 3.08 14.66 22.01
CA THR A 293 1.72 14.91 21.55
C THR A 293 1.17 13.71 20.78
N PRO A 294 -0.18 13.57 20.66
CA PRO A 294 -0.80 12.51 19.85
C PRO A 294 -0.24 12.42 18.42
N ALA A 295 -0.02 13.54 17.76
CA ALA A 295 0.53 13.59 16.41
C ALA A 295 2.00 13.13 16.36
N GLU A 296 2.84 13.55 17.32
CA GLU A 296 4.24 13.12 17.42
C GLU A 296 4.34 11.61 17.72
N ILE A 297 3.46 11.09 18.58
CA ILE A 297 3.38 9.65 18.87
C ILE A 297 2.99 8.89 17.60
N ALA A 298 2.02 9.39 16.84
CA ALA A 298 1.62 8.80 15.57
C ALA A 298 2.79 8.75 14.55
N VAL A 299 3.60 9.83 14.47
CA VAL A 299 4.82 9.86 13.64
C VAL A 299 5.83 8.81 14.13
N ALA A 300 6.04 8.69 15.43
CA ALA A 300 6.95 7.70 16.01
C ALA A 300 6.53 6.26 15.67
N ILE A 301 5.23 5.96 15.76
CA ILE A 301 4.66 4.65 15.41
C ILE A 301 4.80 4.40 13.90
N ALA A 302 4.41 5.35 13.06
CA ALA A 302 4.52 5.23 11.61
C ALA A 302 5.98 5.02 11.16
N ALA A 303 6.92 5.72 11.76
CA ALA A 303 8.35 5.54 11.47
C ALA A 303 8.85 4.14 11.85
N GLU A 304 8.35 3.55 12.93
CA GLU A 304 8.69 2.17 13.32
C GLU A 304 8.06 1.15 12.37
N LEU A 305 6.85 1.39 11.87
CA LEU A 305 6.20 0.53 10.88
C LEU A 305 6.94 0.50 9.54
N VAL A 306 7.61 1.59 9.17
CA VAL A 306 8.36 1.71 7.90
C VAL A 306 9.79 1.15 8.02
N LYS A 307 10.34 1.09 9.23
CA LYS A 307 11.69 0.59 9.53
C LYS A 307 11.82 -0.91 9.26
#